data_bb540fdbdd47bfa0fe319557bbf300fe
#
_entry.id   bb540fdbdd47bfa0fe319557bbf300fe
#
_cell.length_a   1.000
_cell.length_b   1.000
_cell.length_c   1.000
_cell.angle_alpha   90.00
_cell.angle_beta   90.00
_cell.angle_gamma   90.00
#
_symmetry.space_group_name_H-M   'P 1'
#
loop_
_entity.id
_entity.type
_entity.pdbx_description
1 polymer ?
#
loop_
_entity_poly.entity_id
_entity_poly.type
_entity_poly.pdbx_seq_one_letter_code
_entity_poly.pdbx_strand_id
1 'polypeptide(L)'
;MEKNEHKRDGFRSRSGFIIACIGSAVGMGNIWRFPMLVSTWGGLTFLIPYFIFVVLIASTGVIEEFALGRAGGAGPMGSFGMCTELRYGKRKVGERIGYIPILGSLALAIGYTCVMGWIFKYTFMSFTGDLFSMGQDMDVINGTFGGTASAWGANIWIIVAIVASFAIMSFGIAGGIEKANKVMMPVLFALFLALGVYIFTLDGSSDGYKYILTINPKGLADPKLWIYAFGQAFFSLSVAGNGSVIYGSYLSREECIPSSARNVAVFDTLAALLAAFVIIPAMATGGAQLDTGGPGLMFIFLVNVINGMAGGRIVGIVFFVCVCFAGISSIINLYEAPVAFLQEKFKLKRVPATAVIHVLGCAVALCIQAIVSEWMDIVSIYICPLGALIAAIMFFWIGGKKFALEAVNLGARKPIGKWFYPLGKYVYCACALIALIAGAALGGIG
;
A
#
# COMPACT_ATOMS: atom_id res chain seq x y z
N MET A 1 -14.48 19.71 -36.97
CA MET A 1 -13.17 19.72 -36.34
C MET A 1 -13.23 18.70 -35.18
N GLU A 2 -12.94 17.44 -35.45
CA GLU A 2 -12.78 16.42 -34.42
C GLU A 2 -11.58 16.80 -33.53
N LYS A 3 -11.87 17.11 -32.28
CA LYS A 3 -10.81 17.20 -31.25
C LYS A 3 -10.16 15.82 -31.18
N ASN A 4 -8.90 15.72 -31.56
CA ASN A 4 -8.01 14.63 -31.16
C ASN A 4 -7.95 14.63 -29.62
N GLU A 5 -8.94 14.00 -29.00
CA GLU A 5 -8.84 13.62 -27.61
C GLU A 5 -7.72 12.59 -27.54
N HIS A 6 -6.59 12.98 -26.99
CA HIS A 6 -5.54 12.03 -26.60
C HIS A 6 -6.23 10.99 -25.70
N LYS A 7 -6.55 9.84 -26.28
CA LYS A 7 -7.19 8.73 -25.56
C LYS A 7 -6.30 8.39 -24.38
N ARG A 8 -6.77 8.69 -23.18
CA ARG A 8 -6.05 8.42 -21.94
C ARG A 8 -5.73 6.91 -21.89
N ASP A 9 -4.51 6.56 -21.46
CA ASP A 9 -4.14 5.17 -21.24
C ASP A 9 -5.08 4.54 -20.19
N GLY A 10 -5.38 3.26 -20.31
CA GLY A 10 -6.33 2.59 -19.43
C GLY A 10 -6.09 1.09 -19.39
N PHE A 11 -6.75 0.41 -18.48
CA PHE A 11 -6.67 -1.05 -18.35
C PHE A 11 -7.34 -1.73 -19.56
N ARG A 12 -6.72 -2.81 -20.06
CA ARG A 12 -7.24 -3.59 -21.20
C ARG A 12 -8.40 -4.49 -20.82
N SER A 13 -8.43 -4.92 -19.55
CA SER A 13 -9.42 -5.89 -19.09
C SER A 13 -9.82 -5.60 -17.64
N ARG A 14 -11.04 -6.03 -17.27
CA ARG A 14 -11.52 -5.98 -15.90
C ARG A 14 -10.60 -6.76 -14.93
N SER A 15 -10.15 -7.94 -15.33
CA SER A 15 -9.21 -8.74 -14.53
C SER A 15 -7.88 -8.03 -14.38
N GLY A 16 -7.38 -7.36 -15.43
CA GLY A 16 -6.16 -6.56 -15.38
C GLY A 16 -6.27 -5.39 -14.42
N PHE A 17 -7.39 -4.68 -14.42
CA PHE A 17 -7.67 -3.64 -13.43
C PHE A 17 -7.68 -4.19 -11.99
N ILE A 18 -8.45 -5.27 -11.74
CA ILE A 18 -8.54 -5.84 -10.40
C ILE A 18 -7.16 -6.30 -9.91
N ILE A 19 -6.39 -7.00 -10.75
CA ILE A 19 -5.03 -7.45 -10.38
C ILE A 19 -4.08 -6.26 -10.15
N ALA A 20 -4.19 -5.20 -10.93
CA ALA A 20 -3.38 -4.00 -10.70
C ALA A 20 -3.76 -3.30 -9.39
N CYS A 21 -5.06 -3.23 -9.05
CA CYS A 21 -5.52 -2.71 -7.77
C CYS A 21 -5.09 -3.62 -6.60
N ILE A 22 -5.12 -4.94 -6.78
CA ILE A 22 -4.58 -5.88 -5.79
C ILE A 22 -3.08 -5.60 -5.60
N GLY A 23 -2.31 -5.45 -6.68
CA GLY A 23 -0.89 -5.10 -6.59
C GLY A 23 -0.61 -3.74 -5.97
N SER A 24 -1.56 -2.80 -6.11
CA SER A 24 -1.51 -1.51 -5.39
C SER A 24 -1.74 -1.67 -3.89
N ALA A 25 -2.67 -2.52 -3.50
CA ALA A 25 -3.04 -2.76 -2.10
C ALA A 25 -2.06 -3.73 -1.42
N VAL A 26 -1.74 -4.87 -2.09
CA VAL A 26 -0.80 -5.87 -1.59
C VAL A 26 0.63 -5.34 -1.69
N GLY A 27 1.13 -4.81 -0.59
CA GLY A 27 2.45 -4.18 -0.54
C GLY A 27 3.17 -4.41 0.79
N MET A 28 4.08 -3.51 1.08
CA MET A 28 4.85 -3.52 2.33
C MET A 28 3.97 -3.48 3.58
N GLY A 29 2.81 -2.82 3.48
CA GLY A 29 1.82 -2.78 4.55
C GLY A 29 1.32 -4.15 4.98
N ASN A 30 1.16 -5.09 4.04
CA ASN A 30 0.70 -6.45 4.30
C ASN A 30 1.81 -7.37 4.80
N ILE A 31 3.02 -7.21 4.27
CA ILE A 31 4.12 -8.15 4.51
C ILE A 31 4.92 -7.75 5.75
N TRP A 32 5.02 -6.47 6.03
CA TRP A 32 5.81 -5.96 7.14
C TRP A 32 4.93 -5.46 8.29
N ARG A 33 4.15 -4.40 8.03
CA ARG A 33 3.41 -3.68 9.07
C ARG A 33 2.29 -4.52 9.68
N PHE A 34 1.56 -5.27 8.87
CA PHE A 34 0.44 -6.07 9.35
C PHE A 34 0.88 -7.21 10.29
N PRO A 35 1.85 -8.07 9.94
CA PRO A 35 2.34 -9.09 10.87
C PRO A 35 2.88 -8.50 12.16
N MET A 36 3.56 -7.35 12.10
CA MET A 36 4.03 -6.62 13.27
C MET A 36 2.88 -6.23 14.19
N LEU A 37 1.79 -5.65 13.67
CA LEU A 37 0.65 -5.25 14.47
C LEU A 37 -0.12 -6.45 15.04
N VAL A 38 -0.27 -7.52 14.27
CA VAL A 38 -0.83 -8.79 14.76
C VAL A 38 0.01 -9.35 15.90
N SER A 39 1.32 -9.24 15.78
CA SER A 39 2.28 -9.67 16.79
C SER A 39 2.20 -8.80 18.06
N THR A 40 2.25 -7.49 17.92
CA THR A 40 2.22 -6.54 19.06
C THR A 40 0.93 -6.58 19.85
N TRP A 41 -0.22 -6.68 19.18
CA TRP A 41 -1.54 -6.60 19.83
C TRP A 41 -2.18 -7.95 20.17
N GLY A 42 -1.57 -9.06 19.71
CA GLY A 42 -2.01 -10.41 20.01
C GLY A 42 -3.12 -10.94 19.12
N GLY A 43 -2.75 -11.52 17.99
CA GLY A 43 -3.57 -12.36 17.12
C GLY A 43 -4.99 -11.86 16.85
N LEU A 44 -5.99 -12.68 17.23
CA LEU A 44 -7.42 -12.35 17.02
C LEU A 44 -7.84 -11.04 17.73
N THR A 45 -7.15 -10.63 18.78
CA THR A 45 -7.40 -9.34 19.45
C THR A 45 -7.27 -8.18 18.47
N PHE A 46 -6.25 -8.22 17.60
CA PHE A 46 -6.06 -7.21 16.56
C PHE A 46 -6.92 -7.49 15.32
N LEU A 47 -7.06 -8.75 14.91
CA LEU A 47 -7.75 -9.12 13.68
C LEU A 47 -9.23 -8.75 13.69
N ILE A 48 -9.92 -8.83 14.83
CA ILE A 48 -11.35 -8.51 14.93
C ILE A 48 -11.62 -7.04 14.56
N PRO A 49 -11.04 -6.02 15.23
CA PRO A 49 -11.25 -4.63 14.83
C PRO A 49 -10.70 -4.33 13.42
N TYR A 50 -9.60 -4.97 13.01
CA TYR A 50 -9.07 -4.82 11.65
C TYR A 50 -10.10 -5.24 10.59
N PHE A 51 -10.74 -6.41 10.71
CA PHE A 51 -11.77 -6.84 9.76
C PHE A 51 -12.99 -5.91 9.73
N ILE A 52 -13.41 -5.39 10.89
CA ILE A 52 -14.50 -4.41 10.96
C ILE A 52 -14.14 -3.18 10.11
N PHE A 53 -12.92 -2.67 10.26
CA PHE A 53 -12.48 -1.49 9.50
C PHE A 53 -12.19 -1.77 8.04
N VAL A 54 -11.70 -2.96 7.69
CA VAL A 54 -11.59 -3.37 6.27
C VAL A 54 -12.95 -3.34 5.59
N VAL A 55 -13.99 -3.88 6.23
CA VAL A 55 -15.37 -3.86 5.67
C VAL A 55 -15.87 -2.42 5.56
N LEU A 56 -15.66 -1.58 6.57
CA LEU A 56 -16.06 -0.17 6.54
C LEU A 56 -15.37 0.58 5.41
N ILE A 57 -14.04 0.50 5.33
CA ILE A 57 -13.24 1.26 4.36
C ILE A 57 -13.47 0.76 2.94
N ALA A 58 -13.54 -0.57 2.74
CA ALA A 58 -13.82 -1.15 1.43
C ALA A 58 -15.20 -0.75 0.90
N SER A 59 -16.21 -0.71 1.79
CA SER A 59 -17.58 -0.36 1.43
C SER A 59 -17.84 1.15 1.31
N THR A 60 -16.90 1.99 1.71
CA THR A 60 -17.00 3.47 1.65
C THR A 60 -15.81 4.10 0.94
N GLY A 61 -14.62 4.13 1.55
CA GLY A 61 -13.44 4.84 1.07
C GLY A 61 -12.93 4.34 -0.28
N VAL A 62 -12.75 3.02 -0.45
CA VAL A 62 -12.29 2.47 -1.74
C VAL A 62 -13.32 2.71 -2.85
N ILE A 63 -14.61 2.52 -2.55
CA ILE A 63 -15.70 2.77 -3.51
C ILE A 63 -15.71 4.25 -3.91
N GLU A 64 -15.59 5.15 -2.94
CA GLU A 64 -15.64 6.59 -3.23
C GLU A 64 -14.44 7.06 -4.04
N GLU A 65 -13.23 6.62 -3.71
CA GLU A 65 -12.03 7.00 -4.46
C GLU A 65 -12.08 6.49 -5.91
N PHE A 66 -12.48 5.24 -6.14
CA PHE A 66 -12.69 4.72 -7.50
C PHE A 66 -13.75 5.52 -8.25
N ALA A 67 -14.88 5.83 -7.59
CA ALA A 67 -15.96 6.58 -8.21
C ALA A 67 -15.56 8.03 -8.50
N LEU A 68 -14.83 8.67 -7.59
CA LEU A 68 -14.31 10.02 -7.73
C LEU A 68 -13.34 10.13 -8.92
N GLY A 69 -12.36 9.22 -8.97
CA GLY A 69 -11.39 9.16 -10.06
C GLY A 69 -12.05 8.91 -11.41
N ARG A 70 -12.99 7.95 -11.48
CA ARG A 70 -13.74 7.64 -12.71
C ARG A 70 -14.61 8.82 -13.16
N ALA A 71 -15.32 9.46 -12.24
CA ALA A 71 -16.19 10.60 -12.57
C ALA A 71 -15.38 11.81 -13.08
N GLY A 72 -14.21 12.07 -12.46
CA GLY A 72 -13.32 13.14 -12.89
C GLY A 72 -12.53 12.82 -14.17
N GLY A 73 -12.38 11.54 -14.52
CA GLY A 73 -11.49 11.09 -15.61
C GLY A 73 -10.07 11.59 -15.45
N ALA A 74 -9.65 11.86 -14.21
CA ALA A 74 -8.39 12.50 -13.85
C ALA A 74 -7.93 12.05 -12.46
N GLY A 75 -6.64 12.28 -12.15
CA GLY A 75 -6.13 12.12 -10.80
C GLY A 75 -6.77 13.11 -9.80
N PRO A 76 -6.25 13.17 -8.55
CA PRO A 76 -6.86 13.97 -7.49
C PRO A 76 -7.06 15.44 -7.87
N MET A 77 -6.11 16.07 -8.58
CA MET A 77 -6.22 17.47 -9.00
C MET A 77 -7.47 17.71 -9.87
N GLY A 78 -7.64 16.95 -10.93
CA GLY A 78 -8.77 17.13 -11.86
C GLY A 78 -10.10 16.71 -11.24
N SER A 79 -10.12 15.63 -10.43
CA SER A 79 -11.32 15.12 -9.76
C SER A 79 -11.83 16.08 -8.68
N PHE A 80 -10.94 16.65 -7.87
CA PHE A 80 -11.31 17.66 -6.86
C PHE A 80 -11.76 18.97 -7.53
N GLY A 81 -11.08 19.36 -8.63
CA GLY A 81 -11.49 20.48 -9.46
C GLY A 81 -12.92 20.33 -9.98
N MET A 82 -13.28 19.15 -10.47
CA MET A 82 -14.65 18.82 -10.90
C MET A 82 -15.66 18.99 -9.75
N CYS A 83 -15.37 18.46 -8.56
CA CYS A 83 -16.28 18.57 -7.41
C CYS A 83 -16.56 20.04 -7.03
N THR A 84 -15.50 20.87 -6.95
CA THR A 84 -15.65 22.29 -6.59
C THR A 84 -16.29 23.11 -7.71
N GLU A 85 -16.12 22.72 -8.96
CA GLU A 85 -16.79 23.30 -10.12
C GLU A 85 -18.30 23.01 -10.07
N LEU A 86 -18.69 21.76 -9.85
CA LEU A 86 -20.09 21.34 -9.71
C LEU A 86 -20.82 22.06 -8.58
N ARG A 87 -20.14 22.30 -7.45
CA ARG A 87 -20.77 22.90 -6.27
C ARG A 87 -20.74 24.42 -6.25
N TYR A 88 -19.62 25.02 -6.67
CA TYR A 88 -19.33 26.45 -6.49
C TYR A 88 -18.99 27.18 -7.78
N GLY A 89 -18.92 26.51 -8.93
CA GLY A 89 -18.44 27.08 -10.18
C GLY A 89 -16.93 27.43 -10.18
N LYS A 90 -16.15 26.90 -9.23
CA LYS A 90 -14.74 27.29 -8.99
C LYS A 90 -13.79 26.10 -9.08
N ARG A 91 -13.51 25.62 -10.30
CA ARG A 91 -12.63 24.49 -10.56
C ARG A 91 -11.23 24.63 -9.95
N LYS A 92 -10.61 25.81 -10.08
CA LYS A 92 -9.25 26.09 -9.61
C LYS A 92 -9.04 25.86 -8.10
N VAL A 93 -10.11 25.96 -7.30
CA VAL A 93 -10.03 25.72 -5.83
C VAL A 93 -9.75 24.24 -5.57
N GLY A 94 -10.54 23.35 -6.14
CA GLY A 94 -10.32 21.91 -6.00
C GLY A 94 -9.00 21.46 -6.62
N GLU A 95 -8.61 22.01 -7.79
CA GLU A 95 -7.32 21.71 -8.40
C GLU A 95 -6.16 22.05 -7.46
N ARG A 96 -6.19 23.18 -6.74
CA ARG A 96 -5.16 23.55 -5.77
C ARG A 96 -5.15 22.60 -4.57
N ILE A 97 -6.29 22.22 -4.06
CA ILE A 97 -6.39 21.25 -2.94
C ILE A 97 -5.85 19.88 -3.37
N GLY A 98 -6.07 19.49 -4.62
CA GLY A 98 -5.57 18.22 -5.18
C GLY A 98 -4.06 18.06 -5.22
N TYR A 99 -3.26 19.13 -5.03
CA TYR A 99 -1.81 19.00 -4.89
C TYR A 99 -1.41 18.28 -3.60
N ILE A 100 -2.20 18.39 -2.53
CA ILE A 100 -1.89 17.77 -1.23
C ILE A 100 -1.71 16.25 -1.37
N PRO A 101 -2.70 15.49 -1.86
CA PRO A 101 -2.53 14.04 -2.02
C PRO A 101 -1.49 13.66 -3.08
N ILE A 102 -1.27 14.46 -4.12
CA ILE A 102 -0.24 14.18 -5.12
C ILE A 102 1.15 14.29 -4.50
N LEU A 103 1.40 15.33 -3.70
CA LEU A 103 2.66 15.49 -2.95
C LEU A 103 2.82 14.40 -1.90
N GLY A 104 1.73 14.00 -1.24
CA GLY A 104 1.72 12.87 -0.30
C GLY A 104 2.10 11.56 -0.98
N SER A 105 1.51 11.26 -2.13
CA SER A 105 1.85 10.08 -2.92
C SER A 105 3.31 10.08 -3.37
N LEU A 106 3.83 11.23 -3.83
CA LEU A 106 5.23 11.37 -4.21
C LEU A 106 6.17 11.18 -3.02
N ALA A 107 5.88 11.83 -1.90
CA ALA A 107 6.71 11.73 -0.70
C ALA A 107 6.72 10.29 -0.14
N LEU A 108 5.57 9.62 -0.18
CA LEU A 108 5.47 8.20 0.21
C LEU A 108 6.26 7.31 -0.76
N ALA A 109 6.15 7.54 -2.07
CA ALA A 109 6.92 6.81 -3.09
C ALA A 109 8.44 6.94 -2.88
N ILE A 110 8.91 8.14 -2.51
CA ILE A 110 10.32 8.41 -2.23
C ILE A 110 10.82 7.59 -1.03
N GLY A 111 10.09 7.61 0.09
CA GLY A 111 10.43 6.80 1.28
C GLY A 111 10.40 5.30 0.98
N TYR A 112 9.38 4.83 0.27
CA TYR A 112 9.30 3.44 -0.20
C TYR A 112 10.46 3.06 -1.14
N THR A 113 10.97 4.00 -1.93
CA THR A 113 12.14 3.73 -2.80
C THR A 113 13.40 3.45 -1.99
N CYS A 114 13.61 4.11 -0.85
CA CYS A 114 14.71 3.78 0.07
C CYS A 114 14.57 2.35 0.62
N VAL A 115 13.38 2.01 1.11
CA VAL A 115 13.09 0.66 1.62
C VAL A 115 13.24 -0.39 0.52
N MET A 116 12.83 -0.09 -0.71
CA MET A 116 13.05 -0.96 -1.86
C MET A 116 14.53 -1.19 -2.16
N GLY A 117 15.36 -0.18 -1.96
CA GLY A 117 16.81 -0.35 -2.03
C GLY A 117 17.31 -1.41 -1.05
N TRP A 118 16.83 -1.39 0.20
CA TRP A 118 17.15 -2.44 1.18
C TRP A 118 16.66 -3.82 0.74
N ILE A 119 15.43 -3.91 0.24
CA ILE A 119 14.84 -5.17 -0.23
C ILE A 119 15.64 -5.73 -1.41
N PHE A 120 16.01 -4.92 -2.40
CA PHE A 120 16.82 -5.37 -3.54
C PHE A 120 18.20 -5.88 -3.08
N LYS A 121 18.85 -5.17 -2.14
CA LYS A 121 20.12 -5.61 -1.56
C LYS A 121 19.98 -6.98 -0.89
N TYR A 122 18.99 -7.14 -0.01
CA TYR A 122 18.76 -8.39 0.70
C TYR A 122 18.31 -9.52 -0.23
N THR A 123 17.52 -9.20 -1.27
CA THR A 123 17.20 -10.17 -2.32
C THR A 123 18.46 -10.65 -3.03
N PHE A 124 19.35 -9.73 -3.42
CA PHE A 124 20.63 -10.09 -4.03
C PHE A 124 21.49 -10.94 -3.08
N MET A 125 21.64 -10.53 -1.81
CA MET A 125 22.39 -11.26 -0.80
C MET A 125 21.81 -12.68 -0.55
N SER A 126 20.50 -12.86 -0.71
CA SER A 126 19.88 -14.18 -0.59
C SER A 126 20.28 -15.11 -1.73
N PHE A 127 20.43 -14.61 -2.96
CA PHE A 127 20.89 -15.38 -4.12
C PHE A 127 22.38 -15.69 -4.06
N THR A 128 23.22 -14.71 -3.69
CA THR A 128 24.68 -14.91 -3.60
C THR A 128 25.07 -15.81 -2.44
N GLY A 129 24.25 -15.87 -1.39
CA GLY A 129 24.55 -16.62 -0.17
C GLY A 129 25.11 -15.75 0.96
N ASP A 130 25.41 -14.48 0.71
CA ASP A 130 25.95 -13.56 1.72
C ASP A 130 25.01 -13.40 2.92
N LEU A 131 23.67 -13.50 2.69
CA LEU A 131 22.67 -13.45 3.74
C LEU A 131 22.87 -14.60 4.76
N PHE A 132 23.24 -15.77 4.29
CA PHE A 132 23.38 -17.00 5.10
C PHE A 132 24.76 -17.11 5.72
N SER A 133 25.77 -16.48 5.13
CA SER A 133 27.13 -16.43 5.68
C SER A 133 27.20 -15.68 7.01
N MET A 134 26.24 -14.83 7.32
CA MET A 134 26.12 -14.15 8.62
C MET A 134 25.74 -15.10 9.77
N GLY A 135 25.20 -16.30 9.45
CA GLY A 135 24.71 -17.24 10.48
C GLY A 135 23.63 -16.60 11.35
N GLN A 136 23.64 -16.93 12.62
CA GLN A 136 22.77 -16.35 13.65
C GLN A 136 23.48 -15.32 14.53
N ASP A 137 24.57 -14.75 14.05
CA ASP A 137 25.30 -13.69 14.74
C ASP A 137 24.54 -12.37 14.67
N MET A 138 23.90 -12.02 15.77
CA MET A 138 23.05 -10.83 15.85
C MET A 138 23.84 -9.54 15.66
N ASP A 139 25.11 -9.48 16.04
CA ASP A 139 25.95 -8.29 15.87
C ASP A 139 26.27 -8.06 14.39
N VAL A 140 26.57 -9.15 13.67
CA VAL A 140 26.81 -9.13 12.22
C VAL A 140 25.53 -8.77 11.46
N ILE A 141 24.38 -9.34 11.82
CA ILE A 141 23.09 -9.07 11.18
C ILE A 141 22.67 -7.61 11.43
N ASN A 142 22.74 -7.13 12.67
CA ASN A 142 22.45 -5.74 13.03
C ASN A 142 23.40 -4.76 12.33
N GLY A 143 24.70 -5.05 12.32
CA GLY A 143 25.71 -4.23 11.62
C GLY A 143 25.46 -4.15 10.13
N THR A 144 25.08 -5.26 9.49
CA THR A 144 24.73 -5.32 8.05
C THR A 144 23.51 -4.48 7.74
N PHE A 145 22.44 -4.56 8.55
CA PHE A 145 21.27 -3.74 8.37
C PHE A 145 21.55 -2.27 8.68
N GLY A 146 22.24 -1.97 9.78
CA GLY A 146 22.65 -0.61 10.14
C GLY A 146 23.48 0.06 9.04
N GLY A 147 24.45 -0.67 8.46
CA GLY A 147 25.22 -0.19 7.32
C GLY A 147 24.37 0.01 6.05
N THR A 148 23.35 -0.81 5.86
CA THR A 148 22.41 -0.68 4.71
C THR A 148 21.47 0.51 4.88
N ALA A 149 20.97 0.75 6.08
CA ALA A 149 20.04 1.82 6.41
C ALA A 149 20.75 3.17 6.69
N SER A 150 22.08 3.17 6.71
CA SER A 150 22.85 4.41 6.94
C SER A 150 22.79 5.38 5.75
N ALA A 151 23.25 6.60 5.97
CA ALA A 151 23.43 7.57 4.91
C ALA A 151 24.32 6.98 3.79
N TRP A 152 23.79 6.98 2.56
CA TRP A 152 24.46 6.44 1.36
C TRP A 152 24.71 4.93 1.37
N GLY A 153 24.12 4.16 2.31
CA GLY A 153 24.35 2.70 2.48
C GLY A 153 23.70 1.83 1.42
N ALA A 154 22.68 2.34 0.71
CA ALA A 154 21.92 1.58 -0.28
C ALA A 154 21.86 2.23 -1.68
N ASN A 155 22.78 3.13 -2.02
CA ASN A 155 22.73 3.95 -3.23
C ASN A 155 22.47 3.16 -4.52
N ILE A 156 23.30 2.15 -4.79
CA ILE A 156 23.18 1.32 -6.01
C ILE A 156 21.80 0.65 -6.05
N TRP A 157 21.33 0.15 -4.91
CA TRP A 157 20.07 -0.57 -4.81
C TRP A 157 18.84 0.34 -4.93
N ILE A 158 18.94 1.59 -4.47
CA ILE A 158 17.94 2.64 -4.70
C ILE A 158 17.85 2.93 -6.21
N ILE A 159 18.99 3.06 -6.88
CA ILE A 159 19.02 3.26 -8.34
C ILE A 159 18.40 2.06 -9.06
N VAL A 160 18.69 0.83 -8.63
CA VAL A 160 18.06 -0.38 -9.19
C VAL A 160 16.54 -0.34 -9.03
N ALA A 161 16.04 0.05 -7.84
CA ALA A 161 14.61 0.19 -7.58
C ALA A 161 13.94 1.23 -8.51
N ILE A 162 14.59 2.39 -8.69
CA ILE A 162 14.14 3.45 -9.59
C ILE A 162 14.13 2.97 -11.05
N VAL A 163 15.19 2.32 -11.50
CA VAL A 163 15.27 1.81 -12.89
C VAL A 163 14.20 0.75 -13.14
N ALA A 164 13.99 -0.17 -12.20
CA ALA A 164 12.97 -1.21 -12.31
C ALA A 164 11.55 -0.60 -12.40
N SER A 165 11.21 0.34 -11.52
CA SER A 165 9.92 1.01 -11.54
C SER A 165 9.75 1.89 -12.78
N PHE A 166 10.77 2.63 -13.19
CA PHE A 166 10.77 3.42 -14.42
C PHE A 166 10.53 2.55 -15.65
N ALA A 167 11.23 1.41 -15.75
CA ALA A 167 11.06 0.47 -16.89
C ALA A 167 9.60 0.01 -16.99
N ILE A 168 9.00 -0.44 -15.88
CA ILE A 168 7.60 -0.89 -15.87
C ILE A 168 6.66 0.26 -16.26
N MET A 169 6.79 1.42 -15.63
CA MET A 169 5.87 2.54 -15.80
C MET A 169 5.98 3.20 -17.17
N SER A 170 7.14 3.16 -17.82
CA SER A 170 7.35 3.72 -19.15
C SER A 170 6.49 3.05 -20.23
N PHE A 171 6.09 1.79 -20.04
CA PHE A 171 5.19 1.08 -20.96
C PHE A 171 3.71 1.41 -20.76
N GLY A 172 3.38 2.34 -19.84
CA GLY A 172 2.01 2.79 -19.58
C GLY A 172 1.22 1.86 -18.67
N ILE A 173 -0.10 2.09 -18.60
CA ILE A 173 -1.00 1.34 -17.72
C ILE A 173 -1.15 -0.10 -18.21
N ALA A 174 -1.61 -0.27 -19.43
CA ALA A 174 -1.92 -1.58 -19.99
C ALA A 174 -0.67 -2.41 -20.33
N GLY A 175 0.37 -1.78 -20.86
CA GLY A 175 1.60 -2.44 -21.32
C GLY A 175 2.61 -2.68 -20.19
N GLY A 176 2.60 -1.85 -19.17
CA GLY A 176 3.53 -1.86 -18.04
C GLY A 176 2.87 -2.34 -16.76
N ILE A 177 2.11 -1.47 -16.10
CA ILE A 177 1.57 -1.73 -14.75
C ILE A 177 0.66 -2.96 -14.71
N GLU A 178 -0.31 -3.05 -15.62
CA GLU A 178 -1.22 -4.20 -15.70
C GLU A 178 -0.48 -5.51 -15.96
N LYS A 179 0.46 -5.50 -16.94
CA LYS A 179 1.21 -6.69 -17.31
C LYS A 179 2.14 -7.15 -16.20
N ALA A 180 2.83 -6.23 -15.53
CA ALA A 180 3.70 -6.56 -14.41
C ALA A 180 2.91 -7.17 -13.25
N ASN A 181 1.79 -6.56 -12.84
CA ASN A 181 0.96 -7.09 -11.77
C ASN A 181 0.31 -8.44 -12.10
N LYS A 182 -0.06 -8.70 -13.36
CA LYS A 182 -0.58 -10.01 -13.80
C LYS A 182 0.42 -11.16 -13.59
N VAL A 183 1.71 -10.87 -13.55
CA VAL A 183 2.75 -11.86 -13.25
C VAL A 183 3.09 -11.85 -11.77
N MET A 184 3.39 -10.68 -11.21
CA MET A 184 3.88 -10.55 -9.83
C MET A 184 2.87 -11.04 -8.80
N MET A 185 1.59 -10.69 -8.93
CA MET A 185 0.60 -11.02 -7.90
C MET A 185 0.31 -12.52 -7.79
N PRO A 186 0.00 -13.27 -8.86
CA PRO A 186 -0.18 -14.71 -8.75
C PRO A 186 1.06 -15.44 -8.24
N VAL A 187 2.26 -15.01 -8.69
CA VAL A 187 3.51 -15.61 -8.22
C VAL A 187 3.73 -15.33 -6.74
N LEU A 188 3.49 -14.11 -6.27
CA LEU A 188 3.57 -13.73 -4.86
C LEU A 188 2.67 -14.63 -3.99
N PHE A 189 1.39 -14.76 -4.35
CA PHE A 189 0.46 -15.61 -3.59
C PHE A 189 0.88 -17.08 -3.58
N ALA A 190 1.34 -17.61 -4.74
CA ALA A 190 1.81 -19.00 -4.84
C ALA A 190 3.05 -19.24 -3.98
N LEU A 191 4.02 -18.33 -4.01
CA LEU A 191 5.25 -18.43 -3.23
C LEU A 191 4.99 -18.31 -1.73
N PHE A 192 4.15 -17.34 -1.29
CA PHE A 192 3.76 -17.24 0.11
C PHE A 192 2.99 -18.47 0.61
N LEU A 193 2.12 -19.02 -0.23
CA LEU A 193 1.41 -20.25 0.12
C LEU A 193 2.39 -21.42 0.28
N ALA A 194 3.33 -21.59 -0.65
CA ALA A 194 4.36 -22.62 -0.57
C ALA A 194 5.21 -22.45 0.70
N LEU A 195 5.58 -21.20 1.02
CA LEU A 195 6.31 -20.86 2.25
C LEU A 195 5.49 -21.23 3.50
N GLY A 196 4.22 -20.88 3.51
CA GLY A 196 3.32 -21.20 4.63
C GLY A 196 3.18 -22.70 4.86
N VAL A 197 3.05 -23.48 3.78
CA VAL A 197 3.02 -24.95 3.87
C VAL A 197 4.34 -25.49 4.42
N TYR A 198 5.46 -24.96 3.96
CA TYR A 198 6.78 -25.40 4.48
C TYR A 198 6.94 -25.07 5.97
N ILE A 199 6.65 -23.83 6.38
CA ILE A 199 6.78 -23.41 7.79
C ILE A 199 5.84 -24.19 8.70
N PHE A 200 4.65 -24.57 8.22
CA PHE A 200 3.72 -25.41 8.95
C PHE A 200 4.32 -26.78 9.33
N THR A 201 5.27 -27.30 8.53
CA THR A 201 5.94 -28.58 8.81
C THR A 201 7.09 -28.48 9.80
N LEU A 202 7.48 -27.26 10.20
CA LEU A 202 8.60 -27.05 11.10
C LEU A 202 8.20 -27.17 12.57
N ASP A 203 9.07 -27.76 13.38
CA ASP A 203 8.90 -27.83 14.83
C ASP A 203 8.86 -26.42 15.44
N GLY A 204 7.94 -26.22 16.40
CA GLY A 204 7.75 -24.92 17.06
C GLY A 204 6.82 -23.96 16.32
N SER A 205 6.51 -24.18 15.03
CA SER A 205 5.59 -23.33 14.27
C SER A 205 4.19 -23.26 14.86
N SER A 206 3.74 -24.35 15.51
CA SER A 206 2.43 -24.47 16.16
C SER A 206 2.15 -23.35 17.18
N ASP A 207 3.18 -22.86 17.86
CA ASP A 207 3.02 -21.82 18.87
C ASP A 207 2.73 -20.44 18.23
N GLY A 208 3.30 -20.18 17.06
CA GLY A 208 2.96 -19.02 16.27
C GLY A 208 1.50 -19.05 15.76
N TYR A 209 1.02 -20.21 15.32
CA TYR A 209 -0.40 -20.35 14.93
C TYR A 209 -1.35 -20.20 16.12
N LYS A 210 -1.02 -20.80 17.28
CA LYS A 210 -1.78 -20.59 18.52
C LYS A 210 -1.81 -19.11 18.90
N TYR A 211 -0.66 -18.42 18.79
CA TYR A 211 -0.56 -16.99 19.08
C TYR A 211 -1.51 -16.16 18.20
N ILE A 212 -1.52 -16.39 16.88
CA ILE A 212 -2.42 -15.69 15.95
C ILE A 212 -3.90 -15.93 16.31
N LEU A 213 -4.23 -17.11 16.77
CA LEU A 213 -5.61 -17.49 17.13
C LEU A 213 -5.98 -17.11 18.57
N THR A 214 -5.05 -16.59 19.36
CA THR A 214 -5.32 -16.15 20.73
C THR A 214 -6.09 -14.83 20.75
N ILE A 215 -7.06 -14.73 21.66
CA ILE A 215 -7.82 -13.53 21.94
C ILE A 215 -7.58 -13.08 23.38
N ASN A 216 -7.28 -11.80 23.56
CA ASN A 216 -7.23 -11.15 24.86
C ASN A 216 -8.41 -10.17 24.99
N PRO A 217 -9.49 -10.53 25.71
CA PRO A 217 -10.66 -9.68 25.85
C PRO A 217 -10.36 -8.29 26.49
N LYS A 218 -9.35 -8.22 27.37
CA LYS A 218 -8.92 -6.96 27.98
C LYS A 218 -8.26 -6.04 26.94
N GLY A 219 -7.52 -6.61 25.98
CA GLY A 219 -6.91 -5.86 24.88
C GLY A 219 -7.95 -5.19 23.99
N LEU A 220 -9.13 -5.81 23.79
CA LEU A 220 -10.23 -5.23 23.01
C LEU A 220 -10.83 -3.96 23.64
N ALA A 221 -10.61 -3.74 24.93
CA ALA A 221 -11.05 -2.54 25.63
C ALA A 221 -10.08 -1.36 25.45
N ASP A 222 -8.88 -1.57 24.91
CA ASP A 222 -7.91 -0.50 24.69
C ASP A 222 -8.27 0.32 23.42
N PRO A 223 -8.58 1.62 23.56
CA PRO A 223 -8.87 2.47 22.40
C PRO A 223 -7.74 2.56 21.37
N LYS A 224 -6.49 2.41 21.81
CA LYS A 224 -5.33 2.44 20.90
C LYS A 224 -5.38 1.29 19.89
N LEU A 225 -5.76 0.10 20.32
CA LEU A 225 -5.93 -1.05 19.43
C LEU A 225 -6.85 -0.70 18.24
N TRP A 226 -7.99 -0.05 18.50
CA TRP A 226 -8.95 0.32 17.46
C TRP A 226 -8.39 1.38 16.51
N ILE A 227 -7.62 2.34 17.03
CA ILE A 227 -6.94 3.37 16.23
C ILE A 227 -5.90 2.71 15.29
N TYR A 228 -5.07 1.82 15.84
CA TYR A 228 -4.06 1.09 15.05
C TYR A 228 -4.70 0.16 14.00
N ALA A 229 -5.78 -0.54 14.36
CA ALA A 229 -6.52 -1.40 13.44
C ALA A 229 -7.15 -0.61 12.29
N PHE A 230 -7.74 0.57 12.57
CA PHE A 230 -8.24 1.48 11.55
C PHE A 230 -7.10 1.98 10.65
N GLY A 231 -6.01 2.45 11.24
CA GLY A 231 -4.85 2.95 10.52
C GLY A 231 -4.26 1.89 9.59
N GLN A 232 -4.15 0.65 10.05
CA GLN A 232 -3.67 -0.46 9.23
C GLN A 232 -4.62 -0.78 8.08
N ALA A 233 -5.92 -0.87 8.31
CA ALA A 233 -6.91 -1.13 7.26
C ALA A 233 -6.96 0.01 6.23
N PHE A 234 -6.84 1.24 6.69
CA PHE A 234 -6.80 2.45 5.89
C PHE A 234 -5.57 2.51 4.96
N PHE A 235 -4.42 2.16 5.51
CA PHE A 235 -3.16 2.09 4.78
C PHE A 235 -3.13 0.91 3.79
N SER A 236 -3.53 -0.28 4.24
CA SER A 236 -3.52 -1.52 3.46
C SER A 236 -4.35 -1.41 2.18
N LEU A 237 -5.54 -0.85 2.28
CA LEU A 237 -6.45 -0.67 1.13
C LEU A 237 -6.05 0.49 0.18
N SER A 238 -4.86 1.04 0.33
CA SER A 238 -4.30 2.12 -0.52
C SER A 238 -5.14 3.40 -0.58
N VAL A 239 -6.00 3.64 0.41
CA VAL A 239 -6.79 4.88 0.50
C VAL A 239 -5.90 6.02 0.98
N ALA A 240 -4.97 5.76 1.88
CA ALA A 240 -4.06 6.76 2.45
C ALA A 240 -3.18 7.51 1.43
N GLY A 241 -2.97 6.98 0.24
CA GLY A 241 -2.14 7.61 -0.82
C GLY A 241 -2.94 8.12 -2.01
N ASN A 242 -4.27 8.11 -1.98
CA ASN A 242 -5.15 8.37 -3.12
C ASN A 242 -4.81 7.54 -4.39
N GLY A 243 -4.17 6.38 -4.20
CA GLY A 243 -3.86 5.44 -5.27
C GLY A 243 -5.12 4.93 -5.96
N SER A 244 -6.19 4.74 -5.21
CA SER A 244 -7.48 4.33 -5.73
C SER A 244 -8.15 5.43 -6.58
N VAL A 245 -7.94 6.72 -6.30
CA VAL A 245 -8.43 7.83 -7.16
C VAL A 245 -7.77 7.79 -8.52
N ILE A 246 -6.43 7.63 -8.58
CA ILE A 246 -5.74 7.58 -9.87
C ILE A 246 -6.11 6.33 -10.68
N TYR A 247 -6.19 5.17 -10.04
CA TYR A 247 -6.62 3.94 -10.72
C TYR A 247 -8.10 3.99 -11.14
N GLY A 248 -8.94 4.60 -10.31
CA GLY A 248 -10.35 4.90 -10.65
C GLY A 248 -10.47 5.71 -11.94
N SER A 249 -9.55 6.65 -12.17
CA SER A 249 -9.56 7.49 -13.36
C SER A 249 -9.29 6.76 -14.69
N TYR A 250 -8.77 5.53 -14.62
CA TYR A 250 -8.53 4.66 -15.76
C TYR A 250 -9.65 3.64 -15.99
N LEU A 251 -10.71 3.66 -15.13
CA LEU A 251 -11.84 2.74 -15.23
C LEU A 251 -12.77 3.08 -16.39
N SER A 252 -13.25 2.04 -17.07
CA SER A 252 -14.35 2.16 -17.99
C SER A 252 -15.67 2.50 -17.27
N ARG A 253 -16.63 3.07 -18.01
CA ARG A 253 -17.97 3.38 -17.49
C ARG A 253 -18.78 2.13 -17.16
N GLU A 254 -18.44 1.00 -17.74
CA GLU A 254 -19.13 -0.30 -17.57
C GLU A 254 -18.66 -1.06 -16.31
N GLU A 255 -17.55 -0.63 -15.68
CA GLU A 255 -17.00 -1.32 -14.53
C GLU A 255 -17.87 -1.14 -13.28
N CYS A 256 -18.15 -2.26 -12.61
CA CYS A 256 -18.94 -2.28 -11.37
C CYS A 256 -18.03 -1.99 -10.16
N ILE A 257 -17.92 -0.72 -9.78
CA ILE A 257 -17.03 -0.25 -8.69
C ILE A 257 -17.24 -1.01 -7.38
N PRO A 258 -18.47 -1.20 -6.86
CA PRO A 258 -18.64 -1.94 -5.60
C PRO A 258 -18.08 -3.37 -5.64
N SER A 259 -18.20 -4.05 -6.79
CA SER A 259 -17.63 -5.39 -6.97
C SER A 259 -16.11 -5.37 -7.00
N SER A 260 -15.52 -4.36 -7.65
CA SER A 260 -14.07 -4.23 -7.75
C SER A 260 -13.46 -3.85 -6.41
N ALA A 261 -14.05 -2.93 -5.67
CA ALA A 261 -13.63 -2.57 -4.32
C ALA A 261 -13.66 -3.77 -3.36
N ARG A 262 -14.74 -4.58 -3.42
CA ARG A 262 -14.83 -5.82 -2.64
C ARG A 262 -13.70 -6.80 -2.99
N ASN A 263 -13.42 -7.01 -4.27
CA ASN A 263 -12.37 -7.94 -4.69
C ASN A 263 -10.98 -7.46 -4.21
N VAL A 264 -10.69 -6.16 -4.34
CA VAL A 264 -9.44 -5.58 -3.82
C VAL A 264 -9.31 -5.84 -2.33
N ALA A 265 -10.34 -5.54 -1.54
CA ALA A 265 -10.32 -5.75 -0.09
C ALA A 265 -10.14 -7.22 0.30
N VAL A 266 -10.80 -8.14 -0.39
CA VAL A 266 -10.66 -9.58 -0.12
C VAL A 266 -9.24 -10.05 -0.40
N PHE A 267 -8.67 -9.74 -1.55
CA PHE A 267 -7.32 -10.19 -1.90
C PHE A 267 -6.24 -9.48 -1.08
N ASP A 268 -6.42 -8.20 -0.75
CA ASP A 268 -5.54 -7.48 0.17
C ASP A 268 -5.52 -8.15 1.56
N THR A 269 -6.69 -8.41 2.11
CA THR A 269 -6.82 -9.08 3.41
C THR A 269 -6.23 -10.50 3.39
N LEU A 270 -6.47 -11.26 2.31
CA LEU A 270 -5.87 -12.58 2.15
C LEU A 270 -4.35 -12.53 2.10
N ALA A 271 -3.77 -11.55 1.40
CA ALA A 271 -2.32 -11.37 1.36
C ALA A 271 -1.75 -11.01 2.74
N ALA A 272 -2.40 -10.09 3.46
CA ALA A 272 -2.00 -9.70 4.81
C ALA A 272 -2.05 -10.89 5.78
N LEU A 273 -3.14 -11.66 5.77
CA LEU A 273 -3.26 -12.87 6.59
C LEU A 273 -2.20 -13.90 6.21
N LEU A 274 -2.02 -14.17 4.92
CA LEU A 274 -1.03 -15.13 4.45
C LEU A 274 0.38 -14.74 4.92
N ALA A 275 0.74 -13.45 4.83
CA ALA A 275 2.01 -12.96 5.36
C ALA A 275 2.13 -13.16 6.87
N ALA A 276 1.09 -12.85 7.65
CA ALA A 276 1.10 -13.08 9.11
C ALA A 276 1.22 -14.57 9.46
N PHE A 277 0.50 -15.44 8.73
CA PHE A 277 0.56 -16.90 8.90
C PHE A 277 1.88 -17.54 8.42
N VAL A 278 2.71 -16.80 7.71
CA VAL A 278 4.08 -17.20 7.37
C VAL A 278 5.07 -16.65 8.39
N ILE A 279 5.03 -15.36 8.66
CA ILE A 279 6.05 -14.63 9.41
C ILE A 279 5.99 -14.98 10.91
N ILE A 280 4.80 -14.94 11.53
CA ILE A 280 4.69 -15.18 12.98
C ILE A 280 5.02 -16.62 13.36
N PRO A 281 4.55 -17.67 12.65
CA PRO A 281 5.00 -19.03 12.90
C PRO A 281 6.49 -19.26 12.61
N ALA A 282 7.06 -18.59 11.58
CA ALA A 282 8.49 -18.65 11.32
C ALA A 282 9.30 -18.07 12.49
N MET A 283 8.86 -16.96 13.07
CA MET A 283 9.49 -16.40 14.28
C MET A 283 9.41 -17.35 15.46
N ALA A 284 8.28 -18.04 15.64
CA ALA A 284 8.10 -19.03 16.72
C ALA A 284 9.10 -20.19 16.61
N THR A 285 9.41 -20.68 15.40
CA THR A 285 10.41 -21.75 15.20
C THR A 285 11.81 -21.35 15.64
N GLY A 286 12.14 -20.06 15.60
CA GLY A 286 13.43 -19.51 16.07
C GLY A 286 13.44 -19.15 17.55
N GLY A 287 12.36 -19.42 18.31
CA GLY A 287 12.24 -19.02 19.72
C GLY A 287 12.23 -17.51 19.95
N ALA A 288 11.92 -16.72 18.90
CA ALA A 288 11.85 -15.27 18.98
C ALA A 288 10.64 -14.81 19.80
N GLN A 289 10.77 -13.68 20.48
CA GLN A 289 9.63 -13.02 21.10
C GLN A 289 8.64 -12.58 20.00
N LEU A 290 7.39 -13.00 20.12
CA LEU A 290 6.37 -12.79 19.09
C LEU A 290 5.77 -11.37 19.12
N ASP A 291 6.11 -10.54 20.08
CA ASP A 291 5.66 -9.17 20.28
C ASP A 291 6.66 -8.10 19.76
N THR A 292 7.66 -8.50 18.98
CA THR A 292 8.64 -7.58 18.38
C THR A 292 8.13 -6.94 17.08
N GLY A 293 8.55 -5.70 16.82
CA GLY A 293 8.08 -4.92 15.68
C GLY A 293 9.14 -4.03 15.02
N GLY A 294 8.73 -3.25 14.01
CA GLY A 294 9.56 -2.30 13.29
C GLY A 294 10.36 -2.90 12.12
N PRO A 295 11.21 -2.08 11.45
CA PRO A 295 12.05 -2.53 10.32
C PRO A 295 12.96 -3.70 10.66
N GLY A 296 13.39 -3.78 11.90
CA GLY A 296 14.18 -4.89 12.43
C GLY A 296 13.49 -6.24 12.28
N LEU A 297 12.17 -6.30 12.29
CA LEU A 297 11.44 -7.56 12.13
C LEU A 297 11.85 -8.30 10.85
N MET A 298 11.88 -7.63 9.73
CA MET A 298 12.14 -8.24 8.42
C MET A 298 13.64 -8.42 8.13
N PHE A 299 14.45 -7.43 8.46
CA PHE A 299 15.86 -7.39 8.04
C PHE A 299 16.83 -7.91 9.11
N ILE A 300 16.37 -8.06 10.34
CA ILE A 300 17.18 -8.54 11.46
C ILE A 300 16.60 -9.84 12.01
N PHE A 301 15.43 -9.78 12.67
CA PHE A 301 14.89 -10.96 13.37
C PHE A 301 14.54 -12.10 12.43
N LEU A 302 13.85 -11.81 11.31
CA LEU A 302 13.49 -12.87 10.37
C LEU A 302 14.70 -13.42 9.64
N VAL A 303 15.72 -12.61 9.36
CA VAL A 303 17.00 -13.08 8.80
C VAL A 303 17.68 -14.04 9.78
N ASN A 304 17.74 -13.70 11.06
CA ASN A 304 18.30 -14.58 12.10
C ASN A 304 17.56 -15.93 12.15
N VAL A 305 16.23 -15.90 12.14
CA VAL A 305 15.40 -17.11 12.14
C VAL A 305 15.63 -17.95 10.89
N ILE A 306 15.61 -17.34 9.72
CA ILE A 306 15.85 -18.01 8.42
C ILE A 306 17.24 -18.66 8.40
N ASN A 307 18.26 -17.99 8.92
CA ASN A 307 19.62 -18.52 8.96
C ASN A 307 19.76 -19.73 9.89
N GLY A 308 18.92 -19.85 10.91
CA GLY A 308 18.91 -20.99 11.83
C GLY A 308 18.04 -22.16 11.41
N MET A 309 17.13 -22.00 10.43
CA MET A 309 16.19 -23.06 10.07
C MET A 309 16.70 -23.99 8.98
N ALA A 310 16.22 -25.24 9.01
CA ALA A 310 16.47 -26.19 7.93
C ALA A 310 15.95 -25.63 6.60
N GLY A 311 16.73 -25.73 5.53
CA GLY A 311 16.36 -25.15 4.22
C GLY A 311 16.26 -23.64 4.18
N GLY A 312 16.76 -22.92 5.19
CA GLY A 312 16.65 -21.48 5.34
C GLY A 312 17.07 -20.68 4.11
N ARG A 313 18.08 -21.16 3.35
CA ARG A 313 18.49 -20.50 2.10
C ARG A 313 17.36 -20.41 1.08
N ILE A 314 16.61 -21.49 0.87
CA ILE A 314 15.47 -21.50 -0.08
C ILE A 314 14.37 -20.60 0.47
N VAL A 315 14.06 -20.71 1.75
CA VAL A 315 13.07 -19.87 2.45
C VAL A 315 13.39 -18.39 2.29
N GLY A 316 14.64 -17.99 2.53
CA GLY A 316 15.10 -16.60 2.40
C GLY A 316 15.00 -16.08 0.98
N ILE A 317 15.43 -16.85 -0.03
CA ILE A 317 15.28 -16.48 -1.46
C ILE A 317 13.80 -16.26 -1.79
N VAL A 318 12.94 -17.22 -1.48
CA VAL A 318 11.51 -17.15 -1.77
C VAL A 318 10.87 -15.95 -1.06
N PHE A 319 11.19 -15.75 0.21
CA PHE A 319 10.68 -14.64 1.01
C PHE A 319 11.06 -13.29 0.41
N PHE A 320 12.34 -13.04 0.16
CA PHE A 320 12.80 -11.74 -0.37
C PHE A 320 12.32 -11.48 -1.80
N VAL A 321 12.13 -12.51 -2.64
CA VAL A 321 11.47 -12.38 -3.95
C VAL A 321 10.01 -11.95 -3.79
N CYS A 322 9.26 -12.54 -2.85
CA CYS A 322 7.89 -12.11 -2.56
C CYS A 322 7.84 -10.64 -2.10
N VAL A 323 8.72 -10.27 -1.17
CA VAL A 323 8.82 -8.90 -0.67
C VAL A 323 9.19 -7.92 -1.78
N CYS A 324 10.08 -8.33 -2.70
CA CYS A 324 10.47 -7.53 -3.86
C CYS A 324 9.27 -7.26 -4.78
N PHE A 325 8.45 -8.27 -5.09
CA PHE A 325 7.26 -8.09 -5.92
C PHE A 325 6.22 -7.17 -5.26
N ALA A 326 5.97 -7.35 -3.97
CA ALA A 326 5.06 -6.49 -3.22
C ALA A 326 5.55 -5.04 -3.17
N GLY A 327 6.84 -4.84 -2.96
CA GLY A 327 7.43 -3.50 -2.91
C GLY A 327 7.40 -2.79 -4.29
N ILE A 328 7.77 -3.49 -5.37
CA ILE A 328 7.70 -2.94 -6.74
C ILE A 328 6.27 -2.55 -7.09
N SER A 329 5.28 -3.40 -6.82
CA SER A 329 3.88 -3.09 -7.11
C SER A 329 3.40 -1.84 -6.35
N SER A 330 3.88 -1.63 -5.12
CA SER A 330 3.56 -0.44 -4.32
C SER A 330 4.19 0.82 -4.89
N ILE A 331 5.49 0.82 -5.23
CA ILE A 331 6.14 2.05 -5.73
C ILE A 331 5.63 2.47 -7.09
N ILE A 332 5.32 1.55 -8.01
CA ILE A 332 4.73 1.91 -9.31
C ILE A 332 3.34 2.54 -9.15
N ASN A 333 2.56 2.10 -8.16
CA ASN A 333 1.27 2.73 -7.85
C ASN A 333 1.44 4.13 -7.27
N LEU A 334 2.36 4.30 -6.32
CA LEU A 334 2.59 5.59 -5.67
C LEU A 334 3.17 6.64 -6.64
N TYR A 335 4.07 6.25 -7.54
CA TYR A 335 4.59 7.15 -8.57
C TYR A 335 3.57 7.49 -9.66
N GLU A 336 2.50 6.70 -9.81
CA GLU A 336 1.50 6.93 -10.87
C GLU A 336 0.77 8.26 -10.72
N ALA A 337 0.38 8.65 -9.50
CA ALA A 337 -0.33 9.89 -9.27
C ALA A 337 0.48 11.16 -9.67
N PRO A 338 1.75 11.32 -9.26
CA PRO A 338 2.57 12.44 -9.72
C PRO A 338 2.93 12.37 -11.21
N VAL A 339 3.09 11.17 -11.80
CA VAL A 339 3.31 11.03 -13.26
C VAL A 339 2.08 11.49 -14.03
N ALA A 340 0.89 11.02 -13.65
CA ALA A 340 -0.36 11.45 -14.26
C ALA A 340 -0.61 12.95 -14.09
N PHE A 341 -0.24 13.52 -12.94
CA PHE A 341 -0.28 14.97 -12.73
C PHE A 341 0.54 15.72 -13.78
N LEU A 342 1.77 15.30 -14.06
CA LEU A 342 2.61 15.95 -15.10
C LEU A 342 1.97 15.81 -16.49
N GLN A 343 1.39 14.66 -16.80
CA GLN A 343 0.68 14.44 -18.05
C GLN A 343 -0.57 15.34 -18.17
N GLU A 344 -1.34 15.46 -17.09
CA GLU A 344 -2.57 16.27 -17.08
C GLU A 344 -2.28 17.78 -17.13
N LYS A 345 -1.33 18.24 -16.29
CA LYS A 345 -1.05 19.66 -16.12
C LYS A 345 -0.17 20.25 -17.23
N PHE A 346 0.91 19.56 -17.55
CA PHE A 346 1.95 20.02 -18.48
C PHE A 346 1.86 19.35 -19.86
N LYS A 347 0.87 18.46 -20.07
CA LYS A 347 0.69 17.73 -21.33
C LYS A 347 1.92 16.93 -21.76
N LEU A 348 2.74 16.52 -20.82
CA LEU A 348 3.91 15.68 -21.10
C LEU A 348 3.48 14.29 -21.57
N LYS A 349 4.25 13.72 -22.50
CA LYS A 349 4.09 12.31 -22.86
C LYS A 349 4.49 11.40 -21.69
N ARG A 350 4.02 10.16 -21.71
CA ARG A 350 4.24 9.18 -20.64
C ARG A 350 5.70 9.05 -20.21
N VAL A 351 6.59 8.72 -21.15
CA VAL A 351 8.01 8.47 -20.85
C VAL A 351 8.70 9.68 -20.21
N PRO A 352 8.66 10.91 -20.77
CA PRO A 352 9.28 12.06 -20.13
C PRO A 352 8.65 12.42 -18.78
N ALA A 353 7.32 12.28 -18.61
CA ALA A 353 6.67 12.50 -17.31
C ALA A 353 7.20 11.51 -16.26
N THR A 354 7.28 10.23 -16.62
CA THR A 354 7.85 9.19 -15.75
C THR A 354 9.32 9.47 -15.44
N ALA A 355 10.12 9.85 -16.43
CA ALA A 355 11.54 10.17 -16.23
C ALA A 355 11.75 11.33 -15.24
N VAL A 356 11.01 12.42 -15.39
CA VAL A 356 11.10 13.58 -14.48
C VAL A 356 10.80 13.18 -13.03
N ILE A 357 9.71 12.44 -12.81
CA ILE A 357 9.31 12.01 -11.47
C ILE A 357 10.32 11.02 -10.87
N HIS A 358 10.84 10.08 -11.66
CA HIS A 358 11.81 9.09 -11.18
C HIS A 358 13.18 9.71 -10.90
N VAL A 359 13.63 10.66 -11.71
CA VAL A 359 14.88 11.42 -11.44
C VAL A 359 14.75 12.23 -10.16
N LEU A 360 13.63 12.94 -10.00
CA LEU A 360 13.36 13.70 -8.77
C LEU A 360 13.27 12.76 -7.56
N GLY A 361 12.50 11.66 -7.68
CA GLY A 361 12.36 10.66 -6.64
C GLY A 361 13.68 10.02 -6.25
N CYS A 362 14.53 9.68 -7.23
CA CYS A 362 15.87 9.14 -7.00
C CYS A 362 16.75 10.14 -6.23
N ALA A 363 16.81 11.36 -6.70
CA ALA A 363 17.65 12.40 -6.08
C ALA A 363 17.28 12.61 -4.60
N VAL A 364 15.98 12.72 -4.30
CA VAL A 364 15.52 12.90 -2.91
C VAL A 364 15.74 11.63 -2.10
N ALA A 365 15.42 10.44 -2.64
CA ALA A 365 15.62 9.17 -1.96
C ALA A 365 17.09 8.96 -1.54
N LEU A 366 18.04 9.29 -2.40
CA LEU A 366 19.46 9.21 -2.07
C LEU A 366 19.84 10.14 -0.91
N CYS A 367 19.20 11.30 -0.79
CA CYS A 367 19.50 12.27 0.27
C CYS A 367 18.86 11.93 1.63
N ILE A 368 17.71 11.21 1.65
CA ILE A 368 16.94 10.98 2.88
C ILE A 368 17.21 9.64 3.55
N GLN A 369 18.16 8.82 3.07
CA GLN A 369 18.40 7.47 3.59
C GLN A 369 18.56 7.42 5.11
N ALA A 370 19.29 8.37 5.68
CA ALA A 370 19.53 8.42 7.13
C ALA A 370 18.31 8.84 7.96
N ILE A 371 17.30 9.45 7.34
CA ILE A 371 16.09 9.97 7.99
C ILE A 371 14.82 9.37 7.40
N VAL A 372 14.93 8.21 6.75
CA VAL A 372 13.78 7.60 6.06
C VAL A 372 12.65 7.25 7.02
N SER A 373 12.94 6.88 8.27
CA SER A 373 11.92 6.59 9.28
C SER A 373 11.12 7.84 9.62
N GLU A 374 11.79 8.93 9.95
CA GLU A 374 11.14 10.22 10.27
C GLU A 374 10.41 10.79 9.06
N TRP A 375 10.97 10.61 7.86
CA TRP A 375 10.30 10.99 6.61
C TRP A 375 9.00 10.21 6.44
N MET A 376 9.03 8.89 6.61
CA MET A 376 7.86 8.03 6.48
C MET A 376 6.83 8.32 7.54
N ASP A 377 7.24 8.63 8.78
CA ASP A 377 6.34 9.01 9.87
C ASP A 377 5.57 10.29 9.52
N ILE A 378 6.25 11.34 9.08
CA ILE A 378 5.59 12.59 8.67
C ILE A 378 4.58 12.34 7.56
N VAL A 379 4.97 11.58 6.54
CA VAL A 379 4.12 11.33 5.36
C VAL A 379 2.92 10.46 5.72
N SER A 380 3.14 9.38 6.47
CA SER A 380 2.10 8.39 6.80
C SER A 380 1.15 8.89 7.88
N ILE A 381 1.65 9.69 8.84
CA ILE A 381 0.85 10.19 9.97
C ILE A 381 0.00 11.39 9.56
N TYR A 382 0.55 12.30 8.76
CA TYR A 382 -0.11 13.57 8.49
C TYR A 382 -0.59 13.69 7.04
N ILE A 383 0.28 13.50 6.06
CA ILE A 383 -0.01 13.89 4.68
C ILE A 383 -0.98 12.91 4.00
N CYS A 384 -0.74 11.62 4.13
CA CYS A 384 -1.57 10.60 3.50
C CYS A 384 -3.00 10.54 4.09
N PRO A 385 -3.19 10.51 5.42
CA PRO A 385 -4.54 10.55 6.01
C PRO A 385 -5.29 11.85 5.70
N LEU A 386 -4.58 12.99 5.65
CA LEU A 386 -5.17 14.26 5.21
C LEU A 386 -5.65 14.18 3.76
N GLY A 387 -4.85 13.61 2.86
CA GLY A 387 -5.21 13.43 1.46
C GLY A 387 -6.49 12.61 1.28
N ALA A 388 -6.62 11.51 1.99
CA ALA A 388 -7.80 10.66 1.94
C ALA A 388 -9.04 11.30 2.58
N LEU A 389 -8.88 12.01 3.71
CA LEU A 389 -9.98 12.77 4.31
C LEU A 389 -10.48 13.85 3.34
N ILE A 390 -9.58 14.54 2.64
CA ILE A 390 -9.96 15.54 1.63
C ILE A 390 -10.71 14.87 0.48
N ALA A 391 -10.29 13.70 -0.02
CA ALA A 391 -10.99 12.97 -1.07
C ALA A 391 -12.43 12.66 -0.65
N ALA A 392 -12.62 12.12 0.57
CA ALA A 392 -13.92 11.84 1.13
C ALA A 392 -14.80 13.10 1.29
N ILE A 393 -14.22 14.21 1.73
CA ILE A 393 -14.93 15.50 1.82
C ILE A 393 -15.34 15.96 0.41
N MET A 394 -14.46 15.90 -0.57
CA MET A 394 -14.75 16.28 -1.95
C MET A 394 -15.89 15.43 -2.52
N PHE A 395 -15.91 14.14 -2.27
CA PHE A 395 -16.93 13.24 -2.78
C PHE A 395 -18.28 13.36 -2.07
N PHE A 396 -18.27 13.22 -0.73
CA PHE A 396 -19.52 13.15 0.04
C PHE A 396 -20.11 14.52 0.40
N TRP A 397 -19.28 15.54 0.69
CA TRP A 397 -19.76 16.83 1.16
C TRP A 397 -19.86 17.86 0.04
N ILE A 398 -18.87 17.95 -0.81
CA ILE A 398 -18.83 18.91 -1.92
C ILE A 398 -19.64 18.39 -3.11
N GLY A 399 -19.36 17.18 -3.60
CA GLY A 399 -20.12 16.53 -4.67
C GLY A 399 -21.56 16.26 -4.29
N GLY A 400 -21.78 15.85 -3.05
CA GLY A 400 -23.11 15.68 -2.47
C GLY A 400 -23.79 14.36 -2.87
N LYS A 401 -25.02 14.15 -2.33
CA LYS A 401 -25.70 12.84 -2.38
C LYS A 401 -26.03 12.39 -3.82
N LYS A 402 -26.52 13.29 -4.65
CA LYS A 402 -26.91 12.96 -6.04
C LYS A 402 -25.70 12.52 -6.84
N PHE A 403 -24.65 13.34 -6.86
CA PHE A 403 -23.39 13.02 -7.51
C PHE A 403 -22.78 11.69 -7.01
N ALA A 404 -22.69 11.49 -5.69
CA ALA A 404 -22.10 10.31 -5.11
C ALA A 404 -22.82 9.02 -5.52
N LEU A 405 -24.15 9.01 -5.48
CA LEU A 405 -24.95 7.84 -5.88
C LEU A 405 -24.91 7.59 -7.40
N GLU A 406 -24.94 8.62 -8.21
CA GLU A 406 -24.82 8.50 -9.67
C GLU A 406 -23.43 7.97 -10.06
N ALA A 407 -22.36 8.52 -9.48
CA ALA A 407 -20.99 8.12 -9.77
C ALA A 407 -20.74 6.64 -9.40
N VAL A 408 -21.23 6.16 -8.25
CA VAL A 408 -21.02 4.79 -7.81
C VAL A 408 -21.87 3.79 -8.60
N ASN A 409 -23.12 4.17 -8.94
CA ASN A 409 -24.06 3.27 -9.61
C ASN A 409 -23.83 3.17 -11.12
N LEU A 410 -23.01 4.02 -11.70
CA LEU A 410 -22.64 3.91 -13.10
C LEU A 410 -21.92 2.56 -13.33
N GLY A 411 -22.42 1.72 -14.24
CA GLY A 411 -21.90 0.39 -14.51
C GLY A 411 -22.22 -0.67 -13.42
N ALA A 412 -22.93 -0.31 -12.36
CA ALA A 412 -23.27 -1.25 -11.31
C ALA A 412 -24.40 -2.21 -11.74
N ARG A 413 -24.20 -3.52 -11.55
CA ARG A 413 -25.26 -4.52 -11.84
C ARG A 413 -26.46 -4.38 -10.93
N LYS A 414 -26.24 -3.98 -9.67
CA LYS A 414 -27.28 -3.64 -8.69
C LYS A 414 -26.89 -2.31 -8.06
N PRO A 415 -27.84 -1.35 -7.94
CA PRO A 415 -27.58 -0.10 -7.27
C PRO A 415 -27.12 -0.30 -5.83
N ILE A 416 -26.15 0.50 -5.41
CA ILE A 416 -25.72 0.50 -4.01
C ILE A 416 -26.88 1.00 -3.11
N GLY A 417 -26.99 0.41 -1.92
CA GLY A 417 -28.06 0.77 -0.99
C GLY A 417 -27.98 2.19 -0.45
N LYS A 418 -29.10 2.68 0.06
CA LYS A 418 -29.21 4.03 0.64
C LYS A 418 -28.26 4.28 1.82
N TRP A 419 -27.75 3.21 2.42
CA TRP A 419 -26.80 3.21 3.53
C TRP A 419 -25.42 3.78 3.17
N PHE A 420 -25.03 3.67 1.91
CA PHE A 420 -23.69 4.06 1.43
C PHE A 420 -23.37 5.53 1.73
N TYR A 421 -24.27 6.42 1.33
CA TYR A 421 -24.02 7.87 1.48
C TYR A 421 -23.91 8.32 2.94
N PRO A 422 -24.85 7.99 3.87
CA PRO A 422 -24.69 8.38 5.27
C PRO A 422 -23.49 7.69 5.95
N LEU A 423 -23.22 6.42 5.62
CA LEU A 423 -22.07 5.71 6.18
C LEU A 423 -20.75 6.38 5.75
N GLY A 424 -20.59 6.68 4.47
CA GLY A 424 -19.40 7.36 3.95
C GLY A 424 -19.28 8.79 4.48
N LYS A 425 -20.38 9.56 4.42
CA LYS A 425 -20.37 10.97 4.81
C LYS A 425 -20.10 11.20 6.30
N TYR A 426 -20.67 10.40 7.18
CA TYR A 426 -20.61 10.64 8.63
C TYR A 426 -19.63 9.69 9.32
N VAL A 427 -19.75 8.38 9.10
CA VAL A 427 -18.94 7.40 9.84
C VAL A 427 -17.52 7.36 9.29
N TYR A 428 -17.35 7.14 7.98
CA TYR A 428 -16.03 7.04 7.39
C TYR A 428 -15.23 8.35 7.50
N CYS A 429 -15.83 9.52 7.19
CA CYS A 429 -15.16 10.80 7.35
C CYS A 429 -14.79 11.09 8.81
N ALA A 430 -15.65 10.72 9.78
CA ALA A 430 -15.33 10.88 11.21
C ALA A 430 -14.18 9.96 11.62
N CYS A 431 -14.18 8.69 11.21
CA CYS A 431 -13.08 7.77 11.48
C CYS A 431 -11.76 8.26 10.86
N ALA A 432 -11.77 8.76 9.61
CA ALA A 432 -10.60 9.31 8.97
C ALA A 432 -10.06 10.56 9.69
N LEU A 433 -10.94 11.43 10.17
CA LEU A 433 -10.56 12.60 10.99
C LEU A 433 -9.98 12.18 12.33
N ILE A 434 -10.62 11.22 13.02
CA ILE A 434 -10.12 10.68 14.29
C ILE A 434 -8.74 10.05 14.09
N ALA A 435 -8.54 9.28 13.02
CA ALA A 435 -7.24 8.65 12.71
C ALA A 435 -6.15 9.69 12.46
N LEU A 436 -6.47 10.78 11.76
CA LEU A 436 -5.53 11.88 11.54
C LEU A 436 -5.14 12.56 12.86
N ILE A 437 -6.11 12.89 13.72
CA ILE A 437 -5.86 13.53 15.02
C ILE A 437 -5.12 12.58 15.97
N ALA A 438 -5.57 11.32 16.06
CA ALA A 438 -4.96 10.32 16.93
C ALA A 438 -3.54 9.96 16.44
N GLY A 439 -3.33 9.85 15.13
CA GLY A 439 -2.00 9.66 14.55
C GLY A 439 -1.04 10.78 14.97
N ALA A 440 -1.49 12.03 14.87
CA ALA A 440 -0.70 13.18 15.30
C ALA A 440 -0.41 13.18 16.82
N ALA A 441 -1.38 12.77 17.64
CA ALA A 441 -1.24 12.74 19.09
C ALA A 441 -0.38 11.57 19.62
N LEU A 442 -0.42 10.42 18.93
CA LEU A 442 0.28 9.19 19.33
C LEU A 442 1.66 9.03 18.67
N GLY A 443 2.04 9.95 17.76
CA GLY A 443 3.27 9.82 17.00
C GLY A 443 3.22 8.72 15.93
N GLY A 444 2.01 8.36 15.51
CA GLY A 444 1.73 7.32 14.51
C GLY A 444 0.49 6.49 14.85
N ILE A 445 -0.02 5.80 13.85
CA ILE A 445 -1.12 4.84 13.98
C ILE A 445 -0.69 3.44 13.51
N GLY A 446 0.55 3.09 13.80
CA GLY A 446 1.15 1.80 13.50
C GLY A 446 2.30 1.84 12.53
#